data_21d184b193fc88fbe21e9d4a8a77c18b
#
_entry.id   21d184b193fc88fbe21e9d4a8a77c18b
#
_cell.length_a   1.000
_cell.length_b   1.000
_cell.length_c   1.000
_cell.angle_alpha   90.00
_cell.angle_beta   90.00
_cell.angle_gamma   90.00
#
_symmetry.space_group_name_H-M   'P 1'
#
loop_
_entity.id
_entity.type
_entity.pdbx_description
1 polymer ?
#
loop_
_entity_poly.entity_id
_entity_poly.type
_entity_poly.pdbx_seq_one_letter_code
_entity_poly.pdbx_strand_id
1 'polypeptide(L)'
;MSALLSLRHVSLNLGGVQALQDISLEIFPGEQVAFIGANGSGKSTMLRLLNGLHQPSHGTLDLPHCRQAMLFQRPHMLRTSSLNNVAIGLWLDRSLQLGWATCKQRALEALSVVGLSGVTQQNAATLSGGQQQRLALARAWAREPQLLFLDEPTASLDPPAKREVEALVHQLIKPHGQQLATTLVFASHNLGQVKRWASRVIYLEQGKILADLPTADFFDADCLRQHSHQAFLFLQGET
;
A
#
# COMPACT_ATOMS: atom_id res chain seq x y z
N MET A 1 -4.03 22.71 -4.80
CA MET A 1 -4.46 21.72 -3.79
C MET A 1 -3.32 21.54 -2.81
N SER A 2 -3.60 21.37 -1.51
CA SER A 2 -2.55 21.06 -0.52
C SER A 2 -2.17 19.59 -0.62
N ALA A 3 -0.88 19.28 -0.38
CA ALA A 3 -0.42 17.91 -0.30
C ALA A 3 -1.15 17.16 0.83
N LEU A 4 -1.49 15.89 0.61
CA LEU A 4 -2.04 15.00 1.63
C LEU A 4 -0.93 14.57 2.61
N LEU A 5 0.26 14.36 2.09
CA LEU A 5 1.44 13.89 2.82
C LEU A 5 2.69 14.52 2.20
N SER A 6 3.66 14.97 3.02
CA SER A 6 4.90 15.52 2.52
C SER A 6 6.14 15.06 3.29
N LEU A 7 7.21 14.84 2.55
CA LEU A 7 8.57 14.60 3.04
C LEU A 7 9.47 15.75 2.57
N ARG A 8 10.30 16.29 3.47
CA ARG A 8 11.28 17.32 3.13
C ARG A 8 12.65 16.93 3.68
N HIS A 9 13.58 16.64 2.76
CA HIS A 9 14.96 16.24 3.06
C HIS A 9 15.06 15.12 4.10
N VAL A 10 14.16 14.11 3.96
CA VAL A 10 14.05 13.02 4.93
C VAL A 10 15.10 11.97 4.68
N SER A 11 15.85 11.63 5.74
CA SER A 11 16.72 10.45 5.78
C SER A 11 16.31 9.52 6.91
N LEU A 12 16.47 8.22 6.71
CA LEU A 12 16.13 7.20 7.69
C LEU A 12 17.24 6.18 7.85
N ASN A 13 17.75 6.05 9.07
CA ASN A 13 18.71 5.03 9.48
C ASN A 13 18.03 3.93 10.27
N LEU A 14 18.24 2.67 9.88
CA LEU A 14 17.71 1.49 10.56
C LEU A 14 18.86 0.52 10.86
N GLY A 15 19.11 0.25 12.14
CA GLY A 15 20.16 -0.69 12.56
C GLY A 15 21.56 -0.37 12.02
N GLY A 16 21.91 0.90 11.89
CA GLY A 16 23.19 1.36 11.36
C GLY A 16 23.27 1.44 9.82
N VAL A 17 22.21 1.05 9.11
CA VAL A 17 22.12 1.16 7.65
C VAL A 17 21.27 2.37 7.28
N GLN A 18 21.77 3.21 6.38
CA GLN A 18 20.98 4.31 5.82
C GLN A 18 20.00 3.76 4.77
N ALA A 19 18.77 3.55 5.22
CA ALA A 19 17.73 2.93 4.40
C ALA A 19 17.07 3.89 3.41
N LEU A 20 17.00 5.18 3.76
CA LEU A 20 16.52 6.27 2.90
C LEU A 20 17.45 7.47 3.02
N GLN A 21 17.69 8.17 1.91
CA GLN A 21 18.67 9.23 1.80
C GLN A 21 18.09 10.48 1.13
N ASP A 22 17.95 11.57 1.88
CA ASP A 22 17.56 12.89 1.39
C ASP A 22 16.31 12.89 0.49
N ILE A 23 15.25 12.28 0.99
CA ILE A 23 13.99 12.16 0.26
C ILE A 23 13.15 13.41 0.43
N SER A 24 12.75 14.01 -0.70
CA SER A 24 11.71 15.04 -0.75
C SER A 24 10.59 14.56 -1.69
N LEU A 25 9.35 14.53 -1.19
CA LEU A 25 8.20 13.97 -1.90
C LEU A 25 6.90 14.58 -1.39
N GLU A 26 5.98 14.86 -2.29
CA GLU A 26 4.60 15.24 -1.96
C GLU A 26 3.64 14.26 -2.62
N ILE A 27 2.59 13.84 -1.90
CA ILE A 27 1.50 13.01 -2.40
C ILE A 27 0.20 13.77 -2.21
N PHE A 28 -0.62 13.83 -3.24
CA PHE A 28 -1.87 14.58 -3.25
C PHE A 28 -3.10 13.66 -3.10
N PRO A 29 -4.23 14.19 -2.61
CA PRO A 29 -5.46 13.41 -2.48
C PRO A 29 -5.90 12.79 -3.82
N GLY A 30 -6.23 11.48 -3.81
CA GLY A 30 -6.69 10.74 -4.98
C GLY A 30 -5.59 10.25 -5.92
N GLU A 31 -4.31 10.58 -5.67
CA GLU A 31 -3.19 10.04 -6.44
C GLU A 31 -3.06 8.52 -6.26
N GLN A 32 -2.53 7.87 -7.29
CA GLN A 32 -2.16 6.46 -7.30
C GLN A 32 -0.67 6.35 -7.60
N VAL A 33 0.15 6.25 -6.54
CA VAL A 33 1.61 6.32 -6.61
C VAL A 33 2.22 4.94 -6.45
N ALA A 34 3.04 4.53 -7.42
CA ALA A 34 3.80 3.29 -7.35
C ALA A 34 5.27 3.55 -6.99
N PHE A 35 5.78 2.85 -5.99
CA PHE A 35 7.21 2.72 -5.76
C PHE A 35 7.74 1.46 -6.44
N ILE A 36 8.73 1.63 -7.30
CA ILE A 36 9.41 0.51 -7.98
C ILE A 36 10.93 0.59 -7.77
N GLY A 37 11.63 -0.49 -8.06
CA GLY A 37 13.08 -0.61 -7.90
C GLY A 37 13.47 -2.03 -7.47
N ALA A 38 14.76 -2.34 -7.46
CA ALA A 38 15.29 -3.62 -7.07
C ALA A 38 14.97 -4.01 -5.61
N ASN A 39 15.19 -5.29 -5.26
CA ASN A 39 15.07 -5.72 -3.86
C ASN A 39 16.12 -4.99 -3.00
N GLY A 40 15.69 -4.50 -1.82
CA GLY A 40 16.56 -3.70 -0.96
C GLY A 40 16.68 -2.22 -1.33
N SER A 41 16.01 -1.73 -2.38
CA SER A 41 16.07 -0.31 -2.77
C SER A 41 15.42 0.68 -1.78
N GLY A 42 14.65 0.18 -0.79
CA GLY A 42 14.00 1.02 0.23
C GLY A 42 12.47 1.13 0.10
N LYS A 43 11.80 0.47 -0.86
CA LYS A 43 10.35 0.58 -1.11
C LYS A 43 9.49 0.30 0.12
N SER A 44 9.65 -0.86 0.76
CA SER A 44 8.88 -1.21 1.97
C SER A 44 9.19 -0.29 3.14
N THR A 45 10.44 0.19 3.24
CA THR A 45 10.86 1.17 4.24
C THR A 45 10.18 2.50 4.00
N MET A 46 10.11 2.95 2.74
CA MET A 46 9.39 4.15 2.34
C MET A 46 7.90 4.05 2.70
N LEU A 47 7.21 2.97 2.35
CA LEU A 47 5.80 2.77 2.71
C LEU A 47 5.57 2.84 4.23
N ARG A 48 6.46 2.21 5.03
CA ARG A 48 6.36 2.23 6.49
C ARG A 48 6.63 3.62 7.07
N LEU A 49 7.54 4.37 6.49
CA LEU A 49 7.80 5.75 6.87
C LEU A 49 6.58 6.64 6.58
N LEU A 50 6.02 6.55 5.37
CA LEU A 50 4.83 7.28 4.93
C LEU A 50 3.57 6.92 5.74
N ASN A 51 3.49 5.69 6.25
CA ASN A 51 2.41 5.25 7.15
C ASN A 51 2.64 5.65 8.63
N GLY A 52 3.78 6.28 8.96
CA GLY A 52 4.13 6.68 10.32
C GLY A 52 4.65 5.57 11.22
N LEU A 53 4.98 4.39 10.67
CA LEU A 53 5.56 3.26 11.43
C LEU A 53 7.05 3.46 11.72
N HIS A 54 7.70 4.34 11.00
CA HIS A 54 9.06 4.79 11.27
C HIS A 54 9.08 6.30 11.44
N GLN A 55 9.99 6.79 12.30
CA GLN A 55 10.30 8.19 12.46
C GLN A 55 11.54 8.54 11.62
N PRO A 56 11.57 9.66 10.90
CA PRO A 56 12.75 10.07 10.17
C PRO A 56 13.93 10.32 11.13
N SER A 57 15.15 9.96 10.70
CA SER A 57 16.36 10.30 11.42
C SER A 57 16.77 11.77 11.22
N HIS A 58 16.44 12.31 10.03
CA HIS A 58 16.63 13.71 9.65
C HIS A 58 15.51 14.16 8.73
N GLY A 59 15.30 15.47 8.63
CA GLY A 59 14.25 16.07 7.81
C GLY A 59 12.90 16.12 8.49
N THR A 60 11.85 16.48 7.74
CA THR A 60 10.49 16.60 8.24
C THR A 60 9.53 15.72 7.46
N LEU A 61 8.62 15.08 8.20
CA LEU A 61 7.54 14.25 7.67
C LEU A 61 6.22 14.79 8.18
N ASP A 62 5.39 15.31 7.27
CA ASP A 62 4.02 15.71 7.55
C ASP A 62 3.07 14.59 7.20
N LEU A 63 2.46 13.99 8.23
CA LEU A 63 1.48 12.90 8.07
C LEU A 63 0.06 13.44 8.03
N PRO A 64 -0.81 12.86 7.21
CA PRO A 64 -2.19 13.31 7.11
C PRO A 64 -3.00 12.95 8.34
N HIS A 65 -3.90 13.84 8.75
CA HIS A 65 -4.94 13.56 9.74
C HIS A 65 -6.14 12.87 9.06
N CYS A 66 -5.91 11.69 8.48
CA CYS A 66 -6.95 10.92 7.80
C CYS A 66 -6.88 9.44 8.16
N ARG A 67 -7.95 8.69 7.86
CA ARG A 67 -7.94 7.23 8.06
C ARG A 67 -7.01 6.58 7.07
N GLN A 68 -6.03 5.85 7.60
CA GLN A 68 -5.02 5.14 6.84
C GLN A 68 -5.13 3.64 7.09
N ALA A 69 -4.79 2.85 6.07
CA ALA A 69 -4.61 1.41 6.21
C ALA A 69 -3.36 0.96 5.46
N MET A 70 -2.69 -0.06 5.98
CA MET A 70 -1.52 -0.66 5.34
C MET A 70 -1.68 -2.17 5.24
N LEU A 71 -1.43 -2.68 4.05
CA LEU A 71 -1.30 -4.10 3.75
C LEU A 71 0.18 -4.44 3.57
N PHE A 72 0.68 -5.34 4.42
CA PHE A 72 2.05 -5.82 4.35
C PHE A 72 2.16 -6.97 3.34
N GLN A 73 3.34 -7.17 2.78
CA GLN A 73 3.66 -8.26 1.85
C GLN A 73 3.25 -9.64 2.41
N ARG A 74 3.48 -9.86 3.71
CA ARG A 74 3.03 -11.04 4.45
C ARG A 74 2.07 -10.59 5.55
N PRO A 75 0.76 -10.74 5.38
CA PRO A 75 -0.19 -10.30 6.38
C PRO A 75 -0.14 -11.18 7.63
N HIS A 76 -0.01 -10.56 8.79
CA HIS A 76 -0.10 -11.27 10.07
C HIS A 76 -1.56 -11.57 10.41
N MET A 77 -1.85 -12.85 10.66
CA MET A 77 -3.16 -13.32 11.09
C MET A 77 -3.16 -13.59 12.60
N LEU A 78 -4.14 -13.02 13.28
CA LEU A 78 -4.41 -13.39 14.67
C LEU A 78 -4.97 -14.83 14.71
N ARG A 79 -4.56 -15.64 15.67
CA ARG A 79 -5.04 -17.02 15.86
C ARG A 79 -6.48 -17.04 16.42
N THR A 80 -7.39 -16.46 15.68
CA THR A 80 -8.82 -16.38 15.95
C THR A 80 -9.61 -16.43 14.64
N SER A 81 -10.94 -16.36 14.68
CA SER A 81 -11.77 -16.42 13.48
C SER A 81 -11.50 -15.27 12.51
N SER A 82 -11.82 -15.48 11.23
CA SER A 82 -11.74 -14.44 10.19
C SER A 82 -12.55 -13.20 10.59
N LEU A 83 -13.75 -13.41 11.13
CA LEU A 83 -14.61 -12.34 11.66
C LEU A 83 -13.90 -11.51 12.74
N ASN A 84 -13.32 -12.19 13.74
CA ASN A 84 -12.63 -11.51 14.83
C ASN A 84 -11.36 -10.80 14.35
N ASN A 85 -10.65 -11.32 13.33
CA ASN A 85 -9.50 -10.64 12.75
C ASN A 85 -9.85 -9.26 12.21
N VAL A 86 -11.02 -9.09 11.60
CA VAL A 86 -11.49 -7.79 11.11
C VAL A 86 -12.07 -6.96 12.27
N ALA A 87 -12.95 -7.54 13.08
CA ALA A 87 -13.67 -6.83 14.13
C ALA A 87 -12.73 -6.25 15.21
N ILE A 88 -11.67 -6.98 15.59
CA ILE A 88 -10.66 -6.51 16.55
C ILE A 88 -9.92 -5.28 16.00
N GLY A 89 -9.58 -5.29 14.70
CA GLY A 89 -8.92 -4.16 14.05
C GLY A 89 -9.77 -2.88 14.10
N LEU A 90 -11.08 -3.00 13.93
CA LEU A 90 -12.03 -1.89 14.07
C LEU A 90 -12.20 -1.45 15.52
N TRP A 91 -12.31 -2.38 16.43
CA TRP A 91 -12.53 -2.10 17.86
C TRP A 91 -11.35 -1.40 18.53
N LEU A 92 -10.12 -1.76 18.13
CA LEU A 92 -8.90 -1.13 18.62
C LEU A 92 -8.68 0.28 18.03
N ASP A 93 -9.34 0.60 16.93
CA ASP A 93 -9.25 1.93 16.34
C ASP A 93 -10.15 2.93 17.09
N ARG A 94 -9.55 3.60 18.07
CA ARG A 94 -10.25 4.57 18.92
C ARG A 94 -10.85 5.75 18.14
N SER A 95 -10.35 6.05 16.94
CA SER A 95 -10.87 7.13 16.11
C SER A 95 -12.28 6.82 15.58
N LEU A 96 -12.65 5.54 15.46
CA LEU A 96 -13.94 5.09 14.96
C LEU A 96 -15.04 5.10 16.05
N GLN A 97 -14.67 5.04 17.34
CA GLN A 97 -15.60 5.02 18.49
C GLN A 97 -16.74 3.99 18.35
N LEU A 98 -16.45 2.82 17.77
CA LEU A 98 -17.44 1.79 17.49
C LEU A 98 -17.59 0.80 18.65
N GLY A 99 -18.85 0.45 18.97
CA GLY A 99 -19.15 -0.68 19.85
C GLY A 99 -18.84 -2.03 19.18
N TRP A 100 -18.58 -3.06 20.00
CA TRP A 100 -18.19 -4.38 19.52
C TRP A 100 -19.21 -5.02 18.55
N ALA A 101 -20.52 -4.82 18.78
CA ALA A 101 -21.57 -5.33 17.88
C ALA A 101 -21.47 -4.69 16.50
N THR A 102 -21.26 -3.37 16.43
CA THR A 102 -21.08 -2.63 15.18
C THR A 102 -19.78 -3.06 14.47
N CYS A 103 -18.70 -3.29 15.21
CA CYS A 103 -17.45 -3.82 14.63
C CYS A 103 -17.67 -5.19 13.98
N LYS A 104 -18.43 -6.10 14.61
CA LYS A 104 -18.77 -7.40 14.02
C LYS A 104 -19.62 -7.26 12.77
N GLN A 105 -20.61 -6.37 12.76
CA GLN A 105 -21.46 -6.14 11.59
C GLN A 105 -20.64 -5.64 10.41
N ARG A 106 -19.83 -4.60 10.59
CA ARG A 106 -18.92 -4.10 9.54
C ARG A 106 -17.91 -5.15 9.10
N ALA A 107 -17.45 -5.99 10.01
CA ALA A 107 -16.55 -7.08 9.68
C ALA A 107 -17.21 -8.13 8.79
N LEU A 108 -18.48 -8.47 9.00
CA LEU A 108 -19.24 -9.36 8.12
C LEU A 108 -19.40 -8.77 6.73
N GLU A 109 -19.73 -7.49 6.63
CA GLU A 109 -19.84 -6.77 5.36
C GLU A 109 -18.50 -6.78 4.61
N ALA A 110 -17.39 -6.46 5.30
CA ALA A 110 -16.06 -6.50 4.72
C ALA A 110 -15.66 -7.89 4.21
N LEU A 111 -15.96 -8.94 4.99
CA LEU A 111 -15.70 -10.33 4.59
C LEU A 111 -16.54 -10.74 3.37
N SER A 112 -17.77 -10.25 3.26
CA SER A 112 -18.62 -10.47 2.10
C SER A 112 -18.03 -9.84 0.85
N VAL A 113 -17.58 -8.60 0.93
CA VAL A 113 -16.96 -7.88 -0.21
C VAL A 113 -15.75 -8.62 -0.76
N VAL A 114 -14.92 -9.21 0.11
CA VAL A 114 -13.73 -9.95 -0.32
C VAL A 114 -13.98 -11.45 -0.60
N GLY A 115 -15.24 -11.88 -0.64
CA GLY A 115 -15.62 -13.28 -0.95
C GLY A 115 -15.22 -14.28 0.13
N LEU A 116 -15.21 -13.89 1.41
CA LEU A 116 -14.88 -14.75 2.55
C LEU A 116 -16.07 -15.06 3.47
N SER A 117 -17.31 -14.88 3.00
CA SER A 117 -18.53 -15.15 3.77
C SER A 117 -18.61 -16.61 4.27
N GLY A 118 -18.10 -17.57 3.50
CA GLY A 118 -18.13 -19.01 3.87
C GLY A 118 -17.12 -19.41 4.95
N VAL A 119 -16.16 -18.53 5.31
CA VAL A 119 -15.07 -18.83 6.25
C VAL A 119 -15.01 -17.86 7.45
N THR A 120 -16.12 -17.18 7.75
CA THR A 120 -16.17 -16.16 8.80
C THR A 120 -15.75 -16.68 10.18
N GLN A 121 -16.10 -17.92 10.51
CA GLN A 121 -15.79 -18.57 11.79
C GLN A 121 -14.49 -19.39 11.74
N GLN A 122 -13.89 -19.59 10.57
CA GLN A 122 -12.64 -20.32 10.43
C GLN A 122 -11.48 -19.54 11.03
N ASN A 123 -10.54 -20.25 11.67
CA ASN A 123 -9.31 -19.65 12.17
C ASN A 123 -8.50 -19.06 11.02
N ALA A 124 -8.23 -17.76 11.08
CA ALA A 124 -7.54 -17.03 10.00
C ALA A 124 -6.13 -17.58 9.71
N ALA A 125 -5.45 -18.16 10.69
CA ALA A 125 -4.13 -18.75 10.49
C ALA A 125 -4.16 -20.02 9.62
N THR A 126 -5.34 -20.67 9.44
CA THR A 126 -5.51 -21.88 8.61
C THR A 126 -6.01 -21.61 7.20
N LEU A 127 -6.23 -20.35 6.87
CA LEU A 127 -6.64 -19.93 5.53
C LEU A 127 -5.48 -20.10 4.53
N SER A 128 -5.81 -20.30 3.25
CA SER A 128 -4.83 -20.28 2.16
C SER A 128 -4.18 -18.87 2.04
N GLY A 129 -3.01 -18.78 1.41
CA GLY A 129 -2.31 -17.50 1.23
C GLY A 129 -3.18 -16.44 0.55
N GLY A 130 -3.93 -16.80 -0.51
CA GLY A 130 -4.87 -15.90 -1.18
C GLY A 130 -6.03 -15.47 -0.27
N GLN A 131 -6.57 -16.39 0.53
CA GLN A 131 -7.61 -16.05 1.52
C GLN A 131 -7.07 -15.14 2.62
N GLN A 132 -5.85 -15.37 3.11
CA GLN A 132 -5.21 -14.47 4.09
C GLN A 132 -5.00 -13.07 3.52
N GLN A 133 -4.60 -12.96 2.25
CA GLN A 133 -4.44 -11.68 1.58
C GLN A 133 -5.78 -10.94 1.44
N ARG A 134 -6.84 -11.67 1.04
CA ARG A 134 -8.20 -11.10 0.99
C ARG A 134 -8.72 -10.69 2.37
N LEU A 135 -8.42 -11.47 3.42
CA LEU A 135 -8.75 -11.11 4.81
C LEU A 135 -8.02 -9.83 5.25
N ALA A 136 -6.75 -9.66 4.87
CA ALA A 136 -6.01 -8.43 5.15
C ALA A 136 -6.60 -7.23 4.39
N LEU A 137 -7.07 -7.40 3.15
CA LEU A 137 -7.82 -6.37 2.43
C LEU A 137 -9.15 -6.05 3.11
N ALA A 138 -9.89 -7.07 3.64
CA ALA A 138 -11.12 -6.83 4.40
C ALA A 138 -10.84 -5.98 5.66
N ARG A 139 -9.73 -6.24 6.37
CA ARG A 139 -9.29 -5.42 7.51
C ARG A 139 -9.01 -3.96 7.13
N ALA A 140 -8.38 -3.75 5.98
CA ALA A 140 -8.12 -2.41 5.46
C ALA A 140 -9.44 -1.73 5.04
N TRP A 141 -10.27 -2.41 4.26
CA TRP A 141 -11.53 -1.89 3.73
C TRP A 141 -12.52 -1.50 4.82
N ALA A 142 -12.67 -2.34 5.85
CA ALA A 142 -13.60 -2.09 6.95
C ALA A 142 -13.35 -0.77 7.70
N ARG A 143 -12.14 -0.21 7.59
CA ARG A 143 -11.78 1.10 8.15
C ARG A 143 -12.15 2.28 7.25
N GLU A 144 -12.62 2.02 6.02
CA GLU A 144 -12.91 3.05 5.02
C GLU A 144 -11.74 4.04 4.86
N PRO A 145 -10.54 3.59 4.48
CA PRO A 145 -9.35 4.42 4.46
C PRO A 145 -9.43 5.47 3.35
N GLN A 146 -8.93 6.67 3.66
CA GLN A 146 -8.70 7.73 2.67
C GLN A 146 -7.32 7.60 2.01
N LEU A 147 -6.40 6.89 2.69
CA LEU A 147 -5.05 6.59 2.22
C LEU A 147 -4.73 5.10 2.47
N LEU A 148 -4.45 4.39 1.39
CA LEU A 148 -4.16 2.95 1.40
C LEU A 148 -2.73 2.69 0.97
N PHE A 149 -1.96 2.01 1.82
CA PHE A 149 -0.61 1.54 1.51
C PHE A 149 -0.61 0.05 1.22
N LEU A 150 0.02 -0.37 0.11
CA LEU A 150 0.15 -1.78 -0.25
C LEU A 150 1.62 -2.14 -0.50
N ASP A 151 2.17 -3.02 0.32
CA ASP A 151 3.53 -3.53 0.15
C ASP A 151 3.48 -4.88 -0.56
N GLU A 152 3.77 -4.88 -1.87
CA GLU A 152 3.76 -6.06 -2.75
C GLU A 152 2.54 -6.99 -2.58
N PRO A 153 1.31 -6.50 -2.74
CA PRO A 153 0.09 -7.18 -2.31
C PRO A 153 -0.19 -8.51 -3.00
N THR A 154 0.52 -8.83 -4.08
CA THR A 154 0.29 -10.03 -4.90
C THR A 154 1.53 -10.87 -5.15
N ALA A 155 2.68 -10.55 -4.52
CA ALA A 155 3.98 -11.17 -4.84
C ALA A 155 4.02 -12.69 -4.60
N SER A 156 3.30 -13.18 -3.57
CA SER A 156 3.32 -14.60 -3.15
C SER A 156 2.09 -15.38 -3.58
N LEU A 157 1.28 -14.84 -4.51
CA LEU A 157 0.01 -15.43 -4.92
C LEU A 157 0.12 -16.14 -6.27
N ASP A 158 -0.62 -17.22 -6.40
CA ASP A 158 -0.87 -17.86 -7.69
C ASP A 158 -1.67 -16.96 -8.66
N PRO A 159 -1.67 -17.22 -9.96
CA PRO A 159 -2.33 -16.34 -10.92
C PRO A 159 -3.83 -16.12 -10.71
N PRO A 160 -4.66 -17.12 -10.28
CA PRO A 160 -6.05 -16.89 -9.94
C PRO A 160 -6.22 -15.95 -8.74
N ALA A 161 -5.57 -16.25 -7.61
CA ALA A 161 -5.65 -15.41 -6.40
C ALA A 161 -5.13 -13.99 -6.63
N LYS A 162 -4.08 -13.84 -7.47
CA LYS A 162 -3.59 -12.53 -7.88
C LYS A 162 -4.66 -11.69 -8.56
N ARG A 163 -5.38 -12.27 -9.55
CA ARG A 163 -6.47 -11.57 -10.25
C ARG A 163 -7.60 -11.15 -9.31
N GLU A 164 -7.97 -12.03 -8.36
CA GLU A 164 -8.99 -11.72 -7.35
C GLU A 164 -8.58 -10.53 -6.47
N VAL A 165 -7.35 -10.55 -5.94
CA VAL A 165 -6.80 -9.46 -5.12
C VAL A 165 -6.70 -8.16 -5.91
N GLU A 166 -6.24 -8.20 -7.17
CA GLU A 166 -6.16 -7.02 -8.04
C GLU A 166 -7.55 -6.41 -8.30
N ALA A 167 -8.58 -7.24 -8.55
CA ALA A 167 -9.95 -6.77 -8.73
C ALA A 167 -10.51 -6.10 -7.46
N LEU A 168 -10.23 -6.68 -6.29
CA LEU A 168 -10.65 -6.12 -5.00
C LEU A 168 -9.97 -4.76 -4.74
N VAL A 169 -8.66 -4.65 -4.94
CA VAL A 169 -7.96 -3.36 -4.80
C VAL A 169 -8.56 -2.31 -5.72
N HIS A 170 -8.86 -2.68 -6.97
CA HIS A 170 -9.49 -1.76 -7.93
C HIS A 170 -10.88 -1.29 -7.49
N GLN A 171 -11.65 -2.14 -6.79
CA GLN A 171 -12.92 -1.73 -6.18
C GLN A 171 -12.70 -0.76 -5.01
N LEU A 172 -11.70 -1.02 -4.15
CA LEU A 172 -11.42 -0.23 -2.95
C LEU A 172 -10.99 1.20 -3.24
N ILE A 173 -10.26 1.43 -4.34
CA ILE A 173 -9.73 2.75 -4.70
C ILE A 173 -10.73 3.61 -5.48
N LYS A 174 -11.83 3.02 -5.97
CA LYS A 174 -12.86 3.78 -6.69
C LYS A 174 -13.60 4.74 -5.76
N PRO A 175 -14.03 5.89 -6.28
CA PRO A 175 -14.91 6.78 -5.52
C PRO A 175 -16.18 6.06 -5.09
N HIS A 176 -16.58 6.20 -3.84
CA HIS A 176 -17.85 5.70 -3.32
C HIS A 176 -18.80 6.91 -3.08
N GLY A 177 -19.79 7.05 -3.95
CA GLY A 177 -20.74 8.17 -3.88
C GLY A 177 -20.05 9.52 -4.09
N GLN A 178 -20.21 10.45 -3.13
CA GLN A 178 -19.61 11.80 -3.18
C GLN A 178 -18.18 11.86 -2.57
N GLN A 179 -17.63 10.74 -2.11
CA GLN A 179 -16.28 10.70 -1.54
C GLN A 179 -15.22 10.77 -2.64
N LEU A 180 -14.11 11.45 -2.35
CA LEU A 180 -12.92 11.42 -3.21
C LEU A 180 -12.40 9.98 -3.32
N ALA A 181 -11.77 9.68 -4.45
CA ALA A 181 -11.07 8.41 -4.63
C ALA A 181 -10.05 8.19 -3.50
N THR A 182 -9.93 6.96 -3.02
CA THR A 182 -8.90 6.60 -2.05
C THR A 182 -7.52 6.83 -2.67
N THR A 183 -6.67 7.57 -1.98
CA THR A 183 -5.26 7.73 -2.36
C THR A 183 -4.57 6.39 -2.18
N LEU A 184 -3.90 5.90 -3.22
CA LEU A 184 -3.18 4.63 -3.21
C LEU A 184 -1.68 4.86 -3.30
N VAL A 185 -0.93 4.29 -2.37
CA VAL A 185 0.54 4.27 -2.43
C VAL A 185 0.99 2.82 -2.31
N PHE A 186 1.69 2.31 -3.31
CA PHE A 186 2.04 0.90 -3.30
C PHE A 186 3.45 0.62 -3.81
N ALA A 187 4.05 -0.45 -3.31
CA ALA A 187 5.27 -1.02 -3.83
C ALA A 187 4.96 -2.25 -4.69
N SER A 188 5.58 -2.36 -5.84
CA SER A 188 5.46 -3.52 -6.72
C SER A 188 6.70 -3.69 -7.59
N HIS A 189 7.10 -4.95 -7.81
CA HIS A 189 8.05 -5.32 -8.85
C HIS A 189 7.34 -5.75 -10.16
N ASN A 190 6.01 -5.80 -10.16
CA ASN A 190 5.22 -6.17 -11.33
C ASN A 190 4.85 -4.93 -12.16
N LEU A 191 5.61 -4.68 -13.21
CA LEU A 191 5.41 -3.52 -14.09
C LEU A 191 4.03 -3.49 -14.76
N GLY A 192 3.43 -4.65 -15.05
CA GLY A 192 2.07 -4.73 -15.58
C GLY A 192 1.02 -4.25 -14.56
N GLN A 193 1.22 -4.53 -13.27
CA GLN A 193 0.38 -4.01 -12.19
C GLN A 193 0.56 -2.49 -12.04
N VAL A 194 1.81 -2.01 -12.09
CA VAL A 194 2.12 -0.58 -12.03
C VAL A 194 1.42 0.19 -13.16
N LYS A 195 1.52 -0.29 -14.41
CA LYS A 195 0.82 0.31 -15.56
C LYS A 195 -0.69 0.42 -15.39
N ARG A 196 -1.31 -0.57 -14.70
CA ARG A 196 -2.76 -0.58 -14.52
C ARG A 196 -3.25 0.27 -13.35
N TRP A 197 -2.45 0.42 -12.30
CA TRP A 197 -2.89 1.03 -11.05
C TRP A 197 -2.34 2.43 -10.83
N ALA A 198 -1.11 2.70 -11.26
CA ALA A 198 -0.45 3.97 -10.96
C ALA A 198 -0.81 5.08 -11.95
N SER A 199 -1.01 6.28 -11.44
CA SER A 199 -0.96 7.53 -12.20
C SER A 199 0.45 8.14 -12.23
N ARG A 200 1.28 7.80 -11.22
CA ARG A 200 2.63 8.31 -11.02
C ARG A 200 3.56 7.20 -10.53
N VAL A 201 4.76 7.15 -11.06
CA VAL A 201 5.76 6.12 -10.74
C VAL A 201 7.00 6.79 -10.18
N ILE A 202 7.45 6.27 -9.04
CA ILE A 202 8.67 6.70 -8.35
C ILE A 202 9.65 5.54 -8.34
N TYR A 203 10.81 5.72 -8.98
CA TYR A 203 11.88 4.73 -8.98
C TYR A 203 12.84 5.00 -7.83
N LEU A 204 13.01 3.97 -7.00
CA LEU A 204 13.90 3.96 -5.84
C LEU A 204 15.11 3.07 -6.10
N GLU A 205 16.30 3.59 -5.84
CA GLU A 205 17.53 2.82 -5.83
C GLU A 205 18.41 3.26 -4.65
N GLN A 206 18.91 2.28 -3.90
CA GLN A 206 19.79 2.51 -2.73
C GLN A 206 19.27 3.60 -1.77
N GLY A 207 17.96 3.61 -1.54
CA GLY A 207 17.31 4.58 -0.64
C GLY A 207 17.14 5.99 -1.20
N LYS A 208 17.37 6.22 -2.50
CA LYS A 208 17.19 7.51 -3.19
C LYS A 208 16.09 7.44 -4.23
N ILE A 209 15.38 8.54 -4.44
CA ILE A 209 14.49 8.71 -5.59
C ILE A 209 15.35 9.12 -6.79
N LEU A 210 15.36 8.30 -7.84
CA LEU A 210 16.11 8.57 -9.06
C LEU A 210 15.23 8.95 -10.26
N ALA A 211 13.93 8.67 -10.17
CA ALA A 211 12.91 9.19 -11.08
C ALA A 211 11.57 9.33 -10.37
N ASP A 212 10.80 10.33 -10.73
CA ASP A 212 9.45 10.62 -10.24
C ASP A 212 8.66 11.23 -11.41
N LEU A 213 7.84 10.41 -12.07
CA LEU A 213 7.22 10.72 -13.36
C LEU A 213 5.77 10.23 -13.42
N PRO A 214 4.91 10.88 -14.21
CA PRO A 214 3.64 10.30 -14.64
C PRO A 214 3.86 8.91 -15.26
N THR A 215 2.91 8.01 -15.07
CA THR A 215 3.04 6.62 -15.55
C THR A 215 3.30 6.56 -17.07
N ALA A 216 2.66 7.41 -17.87
CA ALA A 216 2.87 7.44 -19.31
C ALA A 216 4.34 7.76 -19.66
N ASP A 217 4.92 8.77 -19.02
CA ASP A 217 6.29 9.23 -19.25
C ASP A 217 7.32 8.23 -18.71
N PHE A 218 7.01 7.58 -17.59
CA PHE A 218 7.88 6.55 -17.02
C PHE A 218 8.03 5.33 -17.94
N PHE A 219 6.99 4.97 -18.67
CA PHE A 219 7.01 3.83 -19.61
C PHE A 219 7.34 4.24 -21.04
N ASP A 220 7.61 5.51 -21.31
CA ASP A 220 8.24 5.99 -22.53
C ASP A 220 9.76 5.88 -22.40
N ALA A 221 10.38 5.06 -23.26
CA ALA A 221 11.79 4.72 -23.17
C ALA A 221 12.71 5.94 -23.35
N ASP A 222 12.36 6.85 -24.27
CA ASP A 222 13.17 8.04 -24.56
C ASP A 222 13.04 9.06 -23.41
N CYS A 223 11.83 9.29 -22.93
CA CYS A 223 11.58 10.16 -21.80
C CYS A 223 12.30 9.66 -20.54
N LEU A 224 12.16 8.38 -20.18
CA LEU A 224 12.79 7.81 -18.98
C LEU A 224 14.30 7.86 -19.05
N ARG A 225 14.91 7.55 -20.23
CA ARG A 225 16.36 7.59 -20.42
C ARG A 225 16.95 8.98 -20.20
N GLN A 226 16.21 10.03 -20.54
CA GLN A 226 16.62 11.41 -20.29
C GLN A 226 16.56 11.79 -18.81
N HIS A 227 15.60 11.23 -18.04
CA HIS A 227 15.42 11.53 -16.64
C HIS A 227 16.32 10.68 -15.72
N SER A 228 16.42 9.38 -15.99
CA SER A 228 17.24 8.45 -15.19
C SER A 228 17.69 7.26 -16.02
N HIS A 229 18.99 7.19 -16.28
CA HIS A 229 19.58 6.04 -16.97
C HIS A 229 19.42 4.74 -16.16
N GLN A 230 19.52 4.80 -14.83
CA GLN A 230 19.32 3.64 -13.95
C GLN A 230 17.89 3.11 -14.01
N ALA A 231 16.89 4.00 -13.96
CA ALA A 231 15.48 3.61 -14.10
C ALA A 231 15.21 2.98 -15.48
N PHE A 232 15.84 3.49 -16.54
CA PHE A 232 15.75 2.92 -17.87
C PHE A 232 16.34 1.50 -17.92
N LEU A 233 17.56 1.27 -17.39
CA LEU A 233 18.16 -0.06 -17.32
C LEU A 233 17.30 -1.03 -16.51
N PHE A 234 16.74 -0.58 -15.40
CA PHE A 234 15.79 -1.38 -14.61
C PHE A 234 14.58 -1.85 -15.43
N LEU A 235 14.00 -0.99 -16.29
CA LEU A 235 12.90 -1.38 -17.17
C LEU A 235 13.30 -2.40 -18.23
N GLN A 236 14.56 -2.37 -18.69
CA GLN A 236 15.10 -3.34 -19.64
C GLN A 236 15.44 -4.70 -19.01
N GLY A 237 15.42 -4.80 -17.67
CA GLY A 237 15.80 -6.00 -16.95
C GLY A 237 17.32 -6.20 -16.85
N GLU A 238 18.10 -5.14 -16.97
CA GLU A 238 19.57 -5.14 -16.96
C GLU A 238 20.17 -4.80 -15.58
N THR A 239 19.36 -4.91 -14.48
CA THR A 239 19.79 -4.62 -13.11
C THR A 239 19.56 -5.80 -12.17
#